data_68aea4cc05f65e318be67a473e513411
#
_entry.id   68aea4cc05f65e318be67a473e513411
#
_cell.length_a   1.000
_cell.length_b   1.000
_cell.length_c   1.000
_cell.angle_alpha   90.00
_cell.angle_beta   90.00
_cell.angle_gamma   90.00
#
_symmetry.space_group_name_H-M   'P 1'
#
loop_
_entity.id
_entity.type
_entity.pdbx_description
1 polymer ?
#
loop_
_entity_poly.entity_id
_entity_poly.type
_entity_poly.pdbx_seq_one_letter_code
_entity_poly.pdbx_strand_id
1 'polypeptide(L)'
;RLLSRGLGDVYKRQDENNHHVVLSWLLGESHDPVELLESYLMSNILLDNSASPLRKTLESTKFGKSLSPLTGLETDHKELVFAAGLEGVDSNMQEKVEKLIVDCLKNVVKDGIEKEIIDSALHQLEIRQKEITGSGMPYGLQIMLSCLPACIHNDDPLKVLDLDASFKIVKANLAKPKYMEKLIEAKLINNNHR
;
A
#
# COMPACT_ATOMS: atom_id res chain seq x y z
N ARG A 1 29.27 26.74 10.64
CA ARG A 1 30.26 25.64 10.35
C ARG A 1 29.67 24.25 10.53
N LEU A 2 28.74 24.02 11.46
CA LEU A 2 28.09 22.74 11.69
C LEU A 2 27.07 22.40 10.59
N LEU A 3 26.33 23.39 10.08
CA LEU A 3 25.37 23.21 8.97
C LEU A 3 26.06 22.84 7.64
N SER A 4 27.24 23.36 7.38
CA SER A 4 28.02 23.06 6.18
C SER A 4 28.56 21.60 6.15
N ARG A 5 28.83 21.01 7.33
CA ARG A 5 29.23 19.60 7.41
C ARG A 5 28.08 18.63 7.14
N GLY A 6 26.88 18.93 7.62
CA GLY A 6 25.69 18.11 7.37
C GLY A 6 25.30 18.07 5.88
N LEU A 7 25.35 19.20 5.21
CA LEU A 7 25.09 19.28 3.76
C LEU A 7 26.14 18.55 2.91
N GLY A 8 27.42 18.61 3.32
CA GLY A 8 28.50 17.91 2.62
C GLY A 8 28.37 16.39 2.71
N ASP A 9 27.88 15.84 3.82
CA ASP A 9 27.67 14.40 3.97
C ASP A 9 26.45 13.89 3.16
N VAL A 10 25.40 14.69 2.99
CA VAL A 10 24.25 14.37 2.14
C VAL A 10 24.68 14.23 0.68
N TYR A 11 25.51 15.13 0.17
CA TYR A 11 26.00 15.07 -1.22
C TYR A 11 27.02 13.95 -1.47
N LYS A 12 27.80 13.56 -0.47
CA LYS A 12 28.79 12.46 -0.61
C LYS A 12 28.20 11.06 -0.65
N ARG A 13 26.94 10.89 -0.24
CA ARG A 13 26.23 9.60 -0.25
C ARG A 13 25.35 9.36 -1.47
N GLN A 14 25.35 10.28 -2.43
CA GLN A 14 24.66 10.08 -3.71
C GLN A 14 25.52 9.15 -4.60
N ASP A 15 25.35 7.85 -4.43
CA ASP A 15 25.88 6.87 -5.38
C ASP A 15 25.17 7.02 -6.71
N GLU A 16 25.92 6.95 -7.83
CA GLU A 16 25.40 7.08 -9.20
C GLU A 16 24.35 6.02 -9.56
N ASN A 17 24.24 4.94 -8.77
CA ASN A 17 23.33 3.79 -8.98
C ASN A 17 22.25 3.70 -7.91
N ASN A 18 21.77 4.81 -7.37
CA ASN A 18 20.73 4.80 -6.34
C ASN A 18 19.39 5.31 -6.88
N HIS A 19 19.02 4.84 -8.06
CA HIS A 19 17.74 5.19 -8.66
C HIS A 19 16.62 4.37 -8.04
N HIS A 20 15.45 5.03 -7.84
CA HIS A 20 14.22 4.37 -7.46
C HIS A 20 13.36 4.19 -8.71
N VAL A 21 12.81 3.00 -8.89
CA VAL A 21 11.78 2.70 -9.89
C VAL A 21 10.55 2.27 -9.15
N VAL A 22 9.53 3.09 -9.19
CA VAL A 22 8.27 2.89 -8.45
C VAL A 22 7.11 3.01 -9.41
N LEU A 23 6.24 2.01 -9.40
CA LEU A 23 4.94 2.04 -10.04
C LEU A 23 3.92 2.48 -8.99
N SER A 24 3.11 3.48 -9.31
CA SER A 24 2.08 3.98 -8.41
C SER A 24 0.73 4.05 -9.13
N TRP A 25 -0.34 3.73 -8.40
CA TRP A 25 -1.71 3.74 -8.89
C TRP A 25 -2.55 4.64 -8.03
N LEU A 26 -3.33 5.51 -8.65
CA LEU A 26 -4.41 6.21 -7.98
C LEU A 26 -5.60 5.26 -7.83
N LEU A 27 -6.10 5.14 -6.60
CA LEU A 27 -7.24 4.30 -6.26
C LEU A 27 -8.49 5.16 -6.01
N GLY A 28 -9.41 4.70 -5.16
CA GLY A 28 -10.57 5.48 -4.75
C GLY A 28 -10.23 6.60 -3.75
N GLU A 29 -11.25 7.32 -3.31
CA GLU A 29 -11.09 8.44 -2.39
C GLU A 29 -10.82 7.95 -0.95
N SER A 30 -9.89 8.60 -0.26
CA SER A 30 -9.44 8.20 1.10
C SER A 30 -10.51 8.35 2.17
N HIS A 31 -11.53 9.17 1.92
CA HIS A 31 -12.64 9.39 2.83
C HIS A 31 -13.81 8.40 2.66
N ASP A 32 -13.78 7.53 1.63
CA ASP A 32 -14.70 6.40 1.52
C ASP A 32 -14.21 5.24 2.38
N PRO A 33 -14.89 4.88 3.50
CA PRO A 33 -14.40 3.86 4.40
C PRO A 33 -14.35 2.45 3.79
N VAL A 34 -15.19 2.14 2.79
CA VAL A 34 -15.19 0.84 2.11
C VAL A 34 -13.98 0.76 1.18
N GLU A 35 -13.76 1.79 0.37
CA GLU A 35 -12.58 1.92 -0.49
C GLU A 35 -11.27 1.83 0.32
N LEU A 36 -11.23 2.51 1.46
CA LEU A 36 -10.10 2.49 2.38
C LEU A 36 -9.81 1.08 2.91
N LEU A 37 -10.82 0.38 3.42
CA LEU A 37 -10.68 -0.98 3.96
C LEU A 37 -10.29 -1.99 2.87
N GLU A 38 -10.89 -1.91 1.68
CA GLU A 38 -10.56 -2.77 0.55
C GLU A 38 -9.12 -2.54 0.07
N SER A 39 -8.66 -1.28 0.05
CA SER A 39 -7.30 -0.94 -0.32
C SER A 39 -6.28 -1.38 0.72
N TYR A 40 -6.59 -1.26 2.02
CA TYR A 40 -5.75 -1.84 3.09
C TYR A 40 -5.66 -3.36 2.98
N LEU A 41 -6.80 -4.03 2.75
CA LEU A 41 -6.82 -5.49 2.60
C LEU A 41 -5.98 -5.94 1.41
N MET A 42 -6.13 -5.28 0.27
CA MET A 42 -5.34 -5.53 -0.93
C MET A 42 -3.84 -5.32 -0.67
N SER A 43 -3.47 -4.21 -0.03
CA SER A 43 -2.08 -3.91 0.32
C SER A 43 -1.49 -4.96 1.26
N ASN A 44 -2.23 -5.38 2.29
CA ASN A 44 -1.78 -6.40 3.23
C ASN A 44 -1.55 -7.75 2.54
N ILE A 45 -2.47 -8.19 1.70
CA ILE A 45 -2.32 -9.45 0.94
C ILE A 45 -1.08 -9.40 0.04
N LEU A 46 -0.82 -8.28 -0.61
CA LEU A 46 0.26 -8.15 -1.59
C LEU A 46 1.64 -7.88 -0.96
N LEU A 47 1.71 -7.18 0.20
CA LEU A 47 2.96 -6.59 0.71
C LEU A 47 3.26 -6.83 2.19
N ASP A 48 2.33 -7.32 3.03
CA ASP A 48 2.48 -7.27 4.50
C ASP A 48 3.71 -8.06 5.01
N ASN A 49 3.96 -9.23 4.47
CA ASN A 49 5.03 -10.10 4.95
C ASN A 49 5.87 -10.69 3.80
N SER A 50 6.98 -11.34 4.15
CA SER A 50 7.92 -11.93 3.18
C SER A 50 7.32 -13.06 2.32
N ALA A 51 6.18 -13.63 2.72
CA ALA A 51 5.45 -14.63 1.92
C ALA A 51 4.45 -13.97 0.96
N SER A 52 4.11 -12.68 1.17
CA SER A 52 3.21 -11.92 0.31
C SER A 52 3.75 -11.86 -1.12
N PRO A 53 2.91 -12.11 -2.14
CA PRO A 53 3.37 -12.41 -3.49
C PRO A 53 4.18 -11.27 -4.13
N LEU A 54 3.73 -10.03 -3.99
CA LEU A 54 4.41 -8.89 -4.59
C LEU A 54 5.71 -8.57 -3.84
N ARG A 55 5.67 -8.59 -2.50
CA ARG A 55 6.86 -8.39 -1.68
C ARG A 55 7.93 -9.44 -1.95
N LYS A 56 7.55 -10.72 -1.95
CA LYS A 56 8.46 -11.83 -2.27
C LYS A 56 9.10 -11.66 -3.65
N THR A 57 8.32 -11.27 -4.64
CA THR A 57 8.81 -11.04 -6.01
C THR A 57 9.84 -9.91 -6.05
N LEU A 58 9.55 -8.79 -5.36
CA LEU A 58 10.46 -7.64 -5.29
C LEU A 58 11.72 -7.93 -4.48
N GLU A 59 11.63 -8.66 -3.37
CA GLU A 59 12.79 -9.02 -2.54
C GLU A 59 13.70 -10.09 -3.19
N SER A 60 13.13 -10.97 -4.03
CA SER A 60 13.89 -12.05 -4.69
C SER A 60 14.55 -11.64 -6.01
N THR A 61 14.21 -10.48 -6.57
CA THR A 61 14.77 -10.02 -7.85
C THR A 61 16.19 -9.49 -7.70
N LYS A 62 16.93 -9.52 -8.80
CA LYS A 62 18.28 -8.93 -8.91
C LYS A 62 18.25 -7.55 -9.60
N PHE A 63 17.06 -6.97 -9.86
CA PHE A 63 16.92 -5.71 -10.57
C PHE A 63 17.17 -4.48 -9.69
N GLY A 64 17.10 -4.64 -8.37
CA GLY A 64 17.36 -3.60 -7.38
C GLY A 64 18.04 -4.17 -6.14
N LYS A 65 18.44 -3.28 -5.23
CA LYS A 65 19.09 -3.66 -3.96
C LYS A 65 18.09 -4.00 -2.87
N SER A 66 16.98 -3.26 -2.79
CA SER A 66 15.91 -3.43 -1.80
C SER A 66 14.59 -2.83 -2.29
N LEU A 67 13.52 -3.05 -1.50
CA LEU A 67 12.25 -2.37 -1.75
C LEU A 67 12.43 -0.86 -1.61
N SER A 68 11.77 -0.11 -2.49
CA SER A 68 11.69 1.32 -2.33
C SER A 68 10.91 1.68 -1.06
N PRO A 69 11.34 2.67 -0.26
CA PRO A 69 10.60 3.16 0.91
C PRO A 69 9.22 3.73 0.55
N LEU A 70 8.95 4.00 -0.73
CA LEU A 70 7.63 4.43 -1.23
C LEU A 70 6.68 3.26 -1.49
N THR A 71 7.12 2.00 -1.26
CA THR A 71 6.28 0.81 -1.48
C THR A 71 5.26 0.67 -0.36
N GLY A 72 3.98 0.66 -0.69
CA GLY A 72 2.88 0.54 0.26
C GLY A 72 1.62 1.26 -0.20
N LEU A 73 0.69 1.41 0.75
CA LEU A 73 -0.54 2.19 0.58
C LEU A 73 -0.41 3.52 1.32
N GLU A 74 -0.53 4.62 0.59
CA GLU A 74 -0.58 5.98 1.13
C GLU A 74 -2.04 6.43 1.22
N THR A 75 -2.43 6.91 2.40
CA THR A 75 -3.82 7.25 2.73
C THR A 75 -4.02 8.74 3.10
N ASP A 76 -2.93 9.51 3.11
CA ASP A 76 -2.95 10.89 3.60
C ASP A 76 -3.37 11.92 2.53
N HIS A 77 -3.59 11.45 1.31
CA HIS A 77 -4.06 12.26 0.18
C HIS A 77 -5.57 12.15 0.00
N LYS A 78 -6.14 13.00 -0.87
CA LYS A 78 -7.56 12.91 -1.23
C LYS A 78 -7.90 11.55 -1.84
N GLU A 79 -7.04 11.08 -2.72
CA GLU A 79 -7.13 9.77 -3.36
C GLU A 79 -6.08 8.85 -2.75
N LEU A 80 -6.46 7.61 -2.50
CA LEU A 80 -5.55 6.56 -2.05
C LEU A 80 -4.51 6.28 -3.13
N VAL A 81 -3.25 6.12 -2.75
CA VAL A 81 -2.16 5.77 -3.66
C VAL A 81 -1.56 4.46 -3.23
N PHE A 82 -1.60 3.46 -4.10
CA PHE A 82 -0.84 2.23 -3.92
C PHE A 82 0.44 2.32 -4.74
N ALA A 83 1.57 1.99 -4.14
CA ALA A 83 2.85 2.04 -4.81
C ALA A 83 3.66 0.76 -4.57
N ALA A 84 4.42 0.34 -5.58
CA ALA A 84 5.33 -0.78 -5.49
C ALA A 84 6.59 -0.52 -6.32
N GLY A 85 7.76 -0.77 -5.76
CA GLY A 85 9.00 -0.49 -6.47
C GLY A 85 10.25 -0.94 -5.75
N LEU A 86 11.37 -0.66 -6.39
CA LEU A 86 12.71 -1.02 -5.95
C LEU A 86 13.59 0.23 -5.87
N GLU A 87 14.54 0.21 -4.97
CA GLU A 87 15.66 1.14 -4.91
C GLU A 87 16.97 0.48 -5.34
N GLY A 88 17.95 1.30 -5.71
CA GLY A 88 19.25 0.81 -6.19
C GLY A 88 19.14 0.11 -7.54
N VAL A 89 18.26 0.59 -8.40
CA VAL A 89 18.00 0.08 -9.75
C VAL A 89 18.90 0.78 -10.77
N ASP A 90 19.46 0.03 -11.71
CA ASP A 90 20.20 0.61 -12.84
C ASP A 90 19.25 1.38 -13.78
N SER A 91 19.74 2.47 -14.39
CA SER A 91 18.96 3.39 -15.22
C SER A 91 18.27 2.76 -16.43
N ASN A 92 18.70 1.58 -16.87
CA ASN A 92 18.17 0.86 -18.03
C ASN A 92 17.21 -0.28 -17.67
N MET A 93 16.84 -0.43 -16.38
CA MET A 93 16.02 -1.55 -15.89
C MET A 93 14.55 -1.19 -15.63
N GLN A 94 14.14 0.06 -15.91
CA GLN A 94 12.79 0.57 -15.61
C GLN A 94 11.68 -0.32 -16.17
N GLU A 95 11.72 -0.62 -17.46
CA GLU A 95 10.72 -1.46 -18.13
C GLU A 95 10.68 -2.90 -17.56
N LYS A 96 11.84 -3.42 -17.12
CA LYS A 96 11.90 -4.75 -16.52
C LYS A 96 11.27 -4.78 -15.14
N VAL A 97 11.46 -3.74 -14.34
CA VAL A 97 10.83 -3.61 -13.02
C VAL A 97 9.32 -3.44 -13.18
N GLU A 98 8.87 -2.57 -14.09
CA GLU A 98 7.44 -2.42 -14.40
C GLU A 98 6.83 -3.77 -14.81
N LYS A 99 7.45 -4.45 -15.77
CA LYS A 99 6.98 -5.75 -16.24
C LYS A 99 6.94 -6.79 -15.11
N LEU A 100 7.97 -6.85 -14.26
CA LEU A 100 8.03 -7.75 -13.13
C LEU A 100 6.84 -7.56 -12.18
N ILE A 101 6.52 -6.31 -11.85
CA ILE A 101 5.41 -5.97 -10.96
C ILE A 101 4.06 -6.36 -11.61
N VAL A 102 3.84 -5.95 -12.86
CA VAL A 102 2.60 -6.22 -13.58
C VAL A 102 2.40 -7.72 -13.80
N ASP A 103 3.45 -8.46 -14.16
CA ASP A 103 3.37 -9.91 -14.35
C ASP A 103 3.09 -10.62 -13.01
N CYS A 104 3.66 -10.16 -11.91
CA CYS A 104 3.34 -10.67 -10.58
C CYS A 104 1.86 -10.48 -10.25
N LEU A 105 1.30 -9.28 -10.45
CA LEU A 105 -0.11 -8.99 -10.20
C LEU A 105 -1.04 -9.86 -11.08
N LYS A 106 -0.69 -10.04 -12.35
CA LYS A 106 -1.44 -10.93 -13.25
C LYS A 106 -1.41 -12.39 -12.79
N ASN A 107 -0.27 -12.87 -12.28
CA ASN A 107 -0.16 -14.22 -11.75
C ASN A 107 -1.02 -14.38 -10.50
N VAL A 108 -1.03 -13.41 -9.58
CA VAL A 108 -1.90 -13.42 -8.39
C VAL A 108 -3.38 -13.54 -8.78
N VAL A 109 -3.82 -12.78 -9.77
CA VAL A 109 -5.21 -12.82 -10.25
C VAL A 109 -5.52 -14.17 -10.93
N LYS A 110 -4.58 -14.71 -11.70
CA LYS A 110 -4.74 -15.99 -12.41
C LYS A 110 -4.77 -17.18 -11.47
N ASP A 111 -3.80 -17.24 -10.56
CA ASP A 111 -3.62 -18.39 -9.65
C ASP A 111 -4.64 -18.36 -8.51
N GLY A 112 -5.20 -17.19 -8.21
CA GLY A 112 -6.15 -16.97 -7.13
C GLY A 112 -5.45 -16.73 -5.79
N ILE A 113 -6.22 -16.26 -4.82
CA ILE A 113 -5.76 -16.00 -3.45
C ILE A 113 -6.47 -16.98 -2.52
N GLU A 114 -5.70 -17.69 -1.71
CA GLU A 114 -6.24 -18.63 -0.73
C GLU A 114 -7.15 -17.89 0.26
N LYS A 115 -8.31 -18.48 0.53
CA LYS A 115 -9.29 -17.86 1.44
C LYS A 115 -8.71 -17.59 2.83
N GLU A 116 -7.85 -18.47 3.32
CA GLU A 116 -7.17 -18.33 4.63
C GLU A 116 -6.29 -17.09 4.70
N ILE A 117 -5.65 -16.69 3.59
CA ILE A 117 -4.86 -15.46 3.50
C ILE A 117 -5.77 -14.23 3.61
N ILE A 118 -6.91 -14.25 2.89
CA ILE A 118 -7.89 -13.16 2.93
C ILE A 118 -8.49 -13.03 4.33
N ASP A 119 -8.93 -14.15 4.93
CA ASP A 119 -9.53 -14.17 6.25
C ASP A 119 -8.53 -13.70 7.33
N SER A 120 -7.27 -14.10 7.22
CA SER A 120 -6.20 -13.67 8.12
C SER A 120 -5.94 -12.16 8.01
N ALA A 121 -5.81 -11.64 6.80
CA ALA A 121 -5.59 -10.21 6.56
C ALA A 121 -6.77 -9.36 7.06
N LEU A 122 -8.01 -9.83 6.84
CA LEU A 122 -9.20 -9.17 7.35
C LEU A 122 -9.24 -9.15 8.89
N HIS A 123 -8.91 -10.28 9.53
CA HIS A 123 -8.87 -10.38 10.98
C HIS A 123 -7.81 -9.44 11.60
N GLN A 124 -6.64 -9.33 10.96
CA GLN A 124 -5.61 -8.39 11.39
C GLN A 124 -6.07 -6.93 11.29
N LEU A 125 -6.80 -6.57 10.22
CA LEU A 125 -7.38 -5.23 10.09
C LEU A 125 -8.41 -4.95 11.20
N GLU A 126 -9.27 -5.92 11.54
CA GLU A 126 -10.24 -5.79 12.63
C GLU A 126 -9.56 -5.61 13.99
N ILE A 127 -8.46 -6.32 14.23
CA ILE A 127 -7.68 -6.18 15.48
C ILE A 127 -7.08 -4.77 15.51
N ARG A 128 -6.38 -4.36 14.48
CA ARG A 128 -5.74 -3.03 14.41
C ARG A 128 -6.75 -1.90 14.66
N GLN A 129 -7.96 -2.02 14.13
CA GLN A 129 -9.00 -1.02 14.33
C GLN A 129 -9.51 -0.94 15.78
N LYS A 130 -9.47 -2.06 16.52
CA LYS A 130 -9.94 -2.15 17.91
C LYS A 130 -8.84 -1.95 18.94
N GLU A 131 -7.59 -2.02 18.53
CA GLU A 131 -6.46 -1.82 19.45
C GLU A 131 -6.27 -0.35 19.80
N ILE A 132 -6.41 -0.08 21.11
CA ILE A 132 -6.10 1.22 21.72
C ILE A 132 -4.66 1.15 22.27
N THR A 133 -3.69 0.79 21.42
CA THR A 133 -2.29 0.70 21.87
C THR A 133 -1.44 1.77 21.20
N GLY A 134 -0.79 2.57 22.02
CA GLY A 134 0.18 3.55 21.57
C GLY A 134 1.51 2.89 21.17
N SER A 135 1.64 2.47 19.93
CA SER A 135 2.94 2.09 19.36
C SER A 135 3.84 3.34 19.15
N GLY A 136 4.25 3.98 20.25
CA GLY A 136 5.13 5.16 20.21
C GLY A 136 4.44 6.50 19.95
N MET A 137 3.15 6.54 19.56
CA MET A 137 2.37 7.76 19.36
C MET A 137 1.14 7.75 20.26
N PRO A 138 0.80 8.87 20.96
CA PRO A 138 -0.40 8.97 21.76
C PRO A 138 -1.67 8.65 20.94
N TYR A 139 -2.57 7.84 21.47
CA TYR A 139 -3.79 7.38 20.76
C TYR A 139 -4.64 8.54 20.22
N GLY A 140 -4.82 9.61 21.00
CA GLY A 140 -5.55 10.78 20.54
C GLY A 140 -4.93 11.46 19.32
N LEU A 141 -3.60 11.43 19.19
CA LEU A 141 -2.89 11.96 18.02
C LEU A 141 -3.11 11.04 16.80
N GLN A 142 -3.12 9.72 17.01
CA GLN A 142 -3.44 8.76 15.94
C GLN A 142 -4.84 9.00 15.37
N ILE A 143 -5.84 9.15 16.25
CA ILE A 143 -7.23 9.46 15.85
C ILE A 143 -7.27 10.78 15.07
N MET A 144 -6.60 11.82 15.59
CA MET A 144 -6.58 13.12 14.90
C MET A 144 -5.99 13.01 13.50
N LEU A 145 -4.87 12.31 13.36
CA LEU A 145 -4.21 12.12 12.07
C LEU A 145 -5.05 11.29 11.10
N SER A 146 -5.76 10.26 11.57
CA SER A 146 -6.66 9.46 10.71
C SER A 146 -7.88 10.25 10.22
N CYS A 147 -8.33 11.25 10.98
CA CYS A 147 -9.42 12.13 10.59
C CYS A 147 -9.00 13.28 9.65
N LEU A 148 -7.70 13.60 9.65
CA LEU A 148 -7.18 14.80 8.98
C LEU A 148 -7.44 14.81 7.47
N PRO A 149 -7.26 13.72 6.70
CA PRO A 149 -7.57 13.70 5.27
C PRO A 149 -9.04 14.09 4.98
N ALA A 150 -9.99 13.51 5.72
CA ALA A 150 -11.40 13.87 5.58
C ALA A 150 -11.66 15.35 5.89
N CYS A 151 -11.07 15.88 6.98
CA CYS A 151 -11.18 17.30 7.34
C CYS A 151 -10.65 18.23 6.24
N ILE A 152 -9.48 17.91 5.68
CA ILE A 152 -8.83 18.76 4.66
C ILE A 152 -9.64 18.75 3.35
N HIS A 153 -10.28 17.63 3.03
CA HIS A 153 -11.00 17.45 1.77
C HIS A 153 -12.52 17.68 1.89
N ASN A 154 -12.95 18.35 2.97
CA ASN A 154 -14.35 18.76 3.20
C ASN A 154 -15.34 17.58 3.32
N ASP A 155 -14.94 16.47 3.89
CA ASP A 155 -15.83 15.37 4.26
C ASP A 155 -15.96 15.24 5.79
N ASP A 156 -16.88 14.39 6.22
CA ASP A 156 -17.15 14.12 7.63
C ASP A 156 -16.03 13.24 8.23
N PRO A 157 -15.18 13.80 9.13
CA PRO A 157 -14.09 13.06 9.74
C PRO A 157 -14.56 11.91 10.64
N LEU A 158 -15.84 11.91 11.09
CA LEU A 158 -16.35 10.85 11.96
C LEU A 158 -16.59 9.53 11.20
N LYS A 159 -16.75 9.59 9.88
CA LYS A 159 -16.93 8.38 9.07
C LYS A 159 -15.74 7.42 9.14
N VAL A 160 -14.51 7.93 9.33
CA VAL A 160 -13.30 7.11 9.42
C VAL A 160 -13.10 6.54 10.82
N LEU A 161 -13.87 6.95 11.82
CA LEU A 161 -13.78 6.44 13.19
C LEU A 161 -14.72 5.26 13.44
N ASP A 162 -15.86 5.19 12.77
CA ASP A 162 -16.80 4.07 12.86
C ASP A 162 -16.81 3.26 11.56
N LEU A 163 -15.96 2.26 11.52
CA LEU A 163 -15.82 1.37 10.37
C LEU A 163 -16.66 0.09 10.46
N ASP A 164 -17.45 -0.11 11.52
CA ASP A 164 -18.21 -1.35 11.73
C ASP A 164 -19.20 -1.64 10.59
N ALA A 165 -19.88 -0.61 10.09
CA ALA A 165 -20.78 -0.73 8.93
C ALA A 165 -20.00 -1.11 7.66
N SER A 166 -18.86 -0.47 7.43
CA SER A 166 -18.00 -0.70 6.28
C SER A 166 -17.36 -2.09 6.31
N PHE A 167 -16.93 -2.58 7.47
CA PHE A 167 -16.49 -3.97 7.62
C PHE A 167 -17.57 -4.99 7.24
N LYS A 168 -18.85 -4.74 7.58
CA LYS A 168 -19.95 -5.63 7.17
C LYS A 168 -20.11 -5.67 5.64
N ILE A 169 -19.96 -4.50 4.98
CA ILE A 169 -20.02 -4.40 3.51
C ILE A 169 -18.84 -5.16 2.90
N VAL A 170 -17.62 -4.92 3.39
CA VAL A 170 -16.42 -5.60 2.89
C VAL A 170 -16.53 -7.12 3.06
N LYS A 171 -16.99 -7.61 4.22
CA LYS A 171 -17.25 -9.04 4.44
C LYS A 171 -18.27 -9.63 3.48
N ALA A 172 -19.36 -8.91 3.21
CA ALA A 172 -20.36 -9.32 2.23
C ALA A 172 -19.80 -9.36 0.79
N ASN A 173 -18.91 -8.41 0.46
CA ASN A 173 -18.21 -8.40 -0.80
C ASN A 173 -17.24 -9.58 -0.93
N LEU A 174 -16.45 -9.86 0.11
CA LEU A 174 -15.50 -10.98 0.15
C LEU A 174 -16.17 -12.36 0.06
N ALA A 175 -17.45 -12.45 0.45
CA ALA A 175 -18.24 -13.67 0.26
C ALA A 175 -18.52 -14.01 -1.22
N LYS A 176 -18.37 -13.03 -2.12
CA LYS A 176 -18.53 -13.24 -3.56
C LYS A 176 -17.29 -13.96 -4.13
N PRO A 177 -17.48 -14.90 -5.06
CA PRO A 177 -16.36 -15.67 -5.62
C PRO A 177 -15.36 -14.75 -6.35
N LYS A 178 -14.09 -14.92 -6.04
CA LYS A 178 -12.95 -14.19 -6.64
C LYS A 178 -13.09 -12.68 -6.54
N TYR A 179 -13.63 -12.19 -5.42
CA TYR A 179 -13.80 -10.74 -5.23
C TYR A 179 -12.47 -10.01 -5.16
N MET A 180 -11.51 -10.52 -4.39
CA MET A 180 -10.19 -9.88 -4.23
C MET A 180 -9.40 -9.87 -5.54
N GLU A 181 -9.45 -10.95 -6.30
CA GLU A 181 -8.80 -11.02 -7.61
C GLU A 181 -9.38 -9.97 -8.57
N LYS A 182 -10.71 -9.84 -8.61
CA LYS A 182 -11.39 -8.82 -9.42
C LYS A 182 -11.04 -7.41 -8.97
N LEU A 183 -10.92 -7.19 -7.66
CA LEU A 183 -10.53 -5.91 -7.10
C LEU A 183 -9.10 -5.54 -7.53
N ILE A 184 -8.15 -6.46 -7.40
CA ILE A 184 -6.76 -6.29 -7.85
C ILE A 184 -6.72 -6.04 -9.37
N GLU A 185 -7.47 -6.81 -10.14
CA GLU A 185 -7.54 -6.63 -11.59
C GLU A 185 -8.06 -5.24 -11.97
N ALA A 186 -9.15 -4.80 -11.36
CA ALA A 186 -9.76 -3.51 -11.65
C ALA A 186 -8.88 -2.33 -11.20
N LYS A 187 -8.32 -2.41 -9.99
CA LYS A 187 -7.60 -1.29 -9.37
C LYS A 187 -6.13 -1.19 -9.77
N LEU A 188 -5.46 -2.29 -10.14
CA LEU A 188 -4.03 -2.29 -10.45
C LEU A 188 -3.73 -2.67 -11.90
N ILE A 189 -4.38 -3.70 -12.46
CA ILE A 189 -4.05 -4.17 -13.82
C ILE A 189 -4.74 -3.33 -14.88
N ASN A 190 -6.05 -3.13 -14.74
CA ASN A 190 -6.88 -2.39 -15.70
C ASN A 190 -7.00 -0.89 -15.37
N ASN A 191 -6.25 -0.40 -14.39
CA ASN A 191 -6.24 1.00 -14.01
C ASN A 191 -5.33 1.81 -14.97
N ASN A 192 -5.89 2.82 -15.61
CA ASN A 192 -5.16 3.70 -16.53
C ASN A 192 -4.41 4.85 -15.81
N HIS A 193 -4.65 5.05 -14.51
CA HIS A 193 -3.98 6.06 -13.68
C HIS A 193 -2.78 5.44 -12.95
N ARG A 194 -1.73 5.15 -13.71
CA ARG A 194 -0.46 4.62 -13.22
C ARG A 194 0.73 5.31 -13.89
#